data_df276125c4fe9fb8fa09b6e144797814
#
_entry.id   df276125c4fe9fb8fa09b6e144797814
#
_cell.length_a   1.000
_cell.length_b   1.000
_cell.length_c   1.000
_cell.angle_alpha   90.00
_cell.angle_beta   90.00
_cell.angle_gamma   90.00
#
_symmetry.space_group_name_H-M   'P 1'
#
loop_
_entity.id
_entity.type
_entity.pdbx_description
1 polymer ?
#
loop_
_entity_poly.entity_id
_entity_poly.type
_entity_poly.pdbx_seq_one_letter_code
_entity_poly.pdbx_strand_id
1 'polypeptide(L)'
;MRAAVFCGSSMGYPEHFAAAAADFGRSLARAGVGIVYGGASVGLMGVLADAALAEGGEVIGVIPGGLFTAEVPHPSLTRLDVVSSMHERKAVMASLADGFAALPGGLGTLDELFEILTWRQIGLHAKPVALVDVGSFWDPLVTLLDGLTAAGFVSAGARGSLTRVRDADEFLRLLR
;
A
#
# COMPACT_ATOMS: atom_id res chain seq x y z
N MET A 1 -14.44 -6.93 -0.24
CA MET A 1 -13.32 -6.35 -0.97
C MET A 1 -12.16 -6.11 -0.03
N ARG A 2 -10.93 -6.17 -0.53
CA ARG A 2 -9.71 -5.88 0.24
C ARG A 2 -8.77 -4.98 -0.55
N ALA A 3 -8.08 -4.09 0.15
CA ALA A 3 -7.03 -3.25 -0.41
C ALA A 3 -5.66 -3.69 0.11
N ALA A 4 -4.67 -3.92 -0.76
CA ALA A 4 -3.29 -3.98 -0.31
C ALA A 4 -2.77 -2.56 -0.12
N VAL A 5 -2.23 -2.27 1.06
CA VAL A 5 -1.73 -0.95 1.41
C VAL A 5 -0.23 -1.03 1.69
N PHE A 6 0.55 -0.32 0.90
CA PHE A 6 1.99 -0.16 1.04
C PHE A 6 2.28 1.16 1.74
N CYS A 7 3.08 1.15 2.78
CA CYS A 7 3.45 2.36 3.52
C CYS A 7 4.77 2.18 4.29
N GLY A 8 5.28 3.27 4.84
CA GLY A 8 6.57 3.27 5.52
C GLY A 8 6.59 2.45 6.81
N SER A 9 7.69 1.71 7.04
CA SER A 9 8.04 1.14 8.35
C SER A 9 8.58 2.20 9.34
N SER A 10 8.70 3.45 8.91
CA SER A 10 9.01 4.63 9.70
C SER A 10 7.84 5.60 9.66
N MET A 11 7.77 6.53 10.63
CA MET A 11 6.72 7.56 10.67
C MET A 11 6.91 8.64 9.61
N GLY A 12 8.16 8.88 9.19
CA GLY A 12 8.50 10.01 8.33
C GLY A 12 8.45 11.35 9.08
N TYR A 13 8.76 12.43 8.36
CA TYR A 13 8.67 13.82 8.83
C TYR A 13 7.94 14.61 7.74
N PRO A 14 6.96 15.44 8.06
CA PRO A 14 6.34 15.77 9.35
C PRO A 14 5.22 14.80 9.80
N GLU A 15 4.69 15.02 11.02
CA GLU A 15 3.72 14.14 11.70
C GLU A 15 2.39 13.91 10.95
N HIS A 16 2.04 14.74 9.98
CA HIS A 16 0.80 14.59 9.22
C HIS A 16 0.72 13.28 8.41
N PHE A 17 1.85 12.59 8.15
CA PHE A 17 1.84 11.28 7.50
C PHE A 17 1.16 10.21 8.38
N ALA A 18 1.40 10.26 9.69
CA ALA A 18 0.74 9.35 10.63
C ALA A 18 -0.77 9.60 10.70
N ALA A 19 -1.18 10.87 10.74
CA ALA A 19 -2.60 11.22 10.70
C ALA A 19 -3.29 10.71 9.42
N ALA A 20 -2.66 10.91 8.27
CA ALA A 20 -3.19 10.44 6.99
C ALA A 20 -3.29 8.90 6.92
N ALA A 21 -2.29 8.18 7.44
CA ALA A 21 -2.33 6.71 7.49
C ALA A 21 -3.46 6.21 8.40
N ALA A 22 -3.66 6.84 9.57
CA ALA A 22 -4.75 6.53 10.47
C ALA A 22 -6.12 6.80 9.83
N ASP A 23 -6.28 7.96 9.18
CA ASP A 23 -7.53 8.34 8.52
C ASP A 23 -7.86 7.39 7.36
N PHE A 24 -6.84 6.99 6.59
CA PHE A 24 -7.00 6.03 5.50
C PHE A 24 -7.45 4.66 6.03
N GLY A 25 -6.80 4.14 7.09
CA GLY A 25 -7.17 2.87 7.73
C GLY A 25 -8.61 2.88 8.27
N ARG A 26 -8.98 3.93 9.02
CA ARG A 26 -10.35 4.11 9.53
C ARG A 26 -11.40 4.14 8.41
N SER A 27 -11.12 4.88 7.35
CA SER A 27 -12.07 5.05 6.24
C SER A 27 -12.29 3.75 5.47
N LEU A 28 -11.24 2.95 5.22
CA LEU A 28 -11.38 1.63 4.61
C LEU A 28 -12.22 0.70 5.50
N ALA A 29 -11.94 0.63 6.79
CA ALA A 29 -12.66 -0.19 7.74
C ALA A 29 -14.16 0.18 7.79
N ARG A 30 -14.49 1.48 7.90
CA ARG A 30 -15.87 1.98 7.89
C ARG A 30 -16.61 1.66 6.59
N ALA A 31 -15.89 1.60 5.47
CA ALA A 31 -16.44 1.21 4.17
C ALA A 31 -16.58 -0.32 4.00
N GLY A 32 -16.20 -1.13 4.99
CA GLY A 32 -16.21 -2.59 4.92
C GLY A 32 -15.16 -3.17 3.97
N VAL A 33 -14.07 -2.42 3.72
CA VAL A 33 -12.92 -2.86 2.91
C VAL A 33 -11.81 -3.33 3.84
N GLY A 34 -11.44 -4.61 3.75
CA GLY A 34 -10.34 -5.19 4.51
C GLY A 34 -8.99 -4.65 4.02
N ILE A 35 -8.02 -4.64 4.90
CA ILE A 35 -6.64 -4.21 4.62
C ILE A 35 -5.73 -5.44 4.56
N VAL A 36 -4.89 -5.51 3.53
CA VAL A 36 -3.76 -6.45 3.41
C VAL A 36 -2.48 -5.61 3.42
N TYR A 37 -1.52 -5.93 4.30
CA TYR A 37 -0.31 -5.10 4.42
C TYR A 37 0.89 -5.93 4.91
N GLY A 38 2.02 -5.29 5.15
CA GLY A 38 3.28 -5.94 5.54
C GLY A 38 3.30 -6.62 6.91
N GLY A 39 2.26 -6.51 7.72
CA GLY A 39 2.10 -7.25 8.98
C GLY A 39 2.83 -6.68 10.19
N ALA A 40 3.64 -5.63 10.05
CA ALA A 40 4.43 -5.08 11.15
C ALA A 40 3.66 -4.03 11.98
N SER A 41 4.06 -3.88 13.26
CA SER A 41 3.52 -2.90 14.20
C SER A 41 4.26 -1.55 14.19
N VAL A 42 5.24 -1.37 13.30
CA VAL A 42 6.13 -0.20 13.28
C VAL A 42 5.71 0.84 12.23
N GLY A 43 6.05 2.10 12.48
CA GLY A 43 5.87 3.21 11.56
C GLY A 43 4.42 3.43 11.14
N LEU A 44 4.23 3.85 9.89
CA LEU A 44 2.88 4.06 9.32
C LEU A 44 2.10 2.74 9.19
N MET A 45 2.79 1.60 9.08
CA MET A 45 2.16 0.28 9.06
C MET A 45 1.37 0.00 10.35
N GLY A 46 1.98 0.23 11.52
CA GLY A 46 1.30 0.07 12.80
C GLY A 46 0.12 1.04 12.94
N VAL A 47 0.33 2.32 12.62
CA VAL A 47 -0.72 3.35 12.68
C VAL A 47 -1.93 3.00 11.81
N LEU A 48 -1.70 2.55 10.58
CA LEU A 48 -2.75 2.11 9.66
C LEU A 48 -3.56 0.94 10.23
N ALA A 49 -2.85 -0.09 10.71
CA ALA A 49 -3.46 -1.30 11.26
C ALA A 49 -4.27 -1.01 12.52
N ASP A 50 -3.68 -0.30 13.50
CA ASP A 50 -4.35 0.11 14.73
C ASP A 50 -5.65 0.88 14.46
N ALA A 51 -5.59 1.85 13.53
CA ALA A 51 -6.72 2.69 13.20
C ALA A 51 -7.87 1.90 12.53
N ALA A 52 -7.54 0.94 11.66
CA ALA A 52 -8.54 0.07 11.03
C ALA A 52 -9.15 -0.92 12.03
N LEU A 53 -8.35 -1.55 12.87
CA LEU A 53 -8.79 -2.48 13.91
C LEU A 53 -9.69 -1.80 14.94
N ALA A 54 -9.40 -0.56 15.33
CA ALA A 54 -10.23 0.23 16.25
C ALA A 54 -11.65 0.48 15.71
N GLU A 55 -11.83 0.49 14.38
CA GLU A 55 -13.15 0.57 13.74
C GLU A 55 -13.76 -0.83 13.45
N GLY A 56 -13.17 -1.90 13.97
CA GLY A 56 -13.63 -3.28 13.73
C GLY A 56 -13.36 -3.82 12.32
N GLY A 57 -12.43 -3.20 11.58
CA GLY A 57 -12.04 -3.61 10.24
C GLY A 57 -11.22 -4.90 10.19
N GLU A 58 -11.30 -5.62 9.07
CA GLU A 58 -10.43 -6.77 8.80
C GLU A 58 -9.02 -6.27 8.43
N VAL A 59 -7.99 -6.76 9.14
CA VAL A 59 -6.60 -6.45 8.82
C VAL A 59 -5.79 -7.74 8.74
N ILE A 60 -5.23 -8.01 7.56
CA ILE A 60 -4.40 -9.18 7.26
C ILE A 60 -2.96 -8.74 7.08
N GLY A 61 -2.07 -9.25 7.91
CA GLY A 61 -0.62 -9.06 7.75
C GLY A 61 0.01 -10.19 6.97
N VAL A 62 0.99 -9.87 6.12
CA VAL A 62 1.81 -10.88 5.42
C VAL A 62 3.27 -10.57 5.70
N ILE A 63 3.99 -11.48 6.37
CA ILE A 63 5.35 -11.24 6.83
C ILE A 63 6.25 -12.47 6.60
N PRO A 64 7.47 -12.31 6.08
CA PRO A 64 8.45 -13.38 6.03
C PRO A 64 8.95 -13.74 7.43
N GLY A 65 8.97 -15.04 7.76
CA GLY A 65 9.38 -15.53 9.09
C GLY A 65 10.79 -15.11 9.51
N GLY A 66 11.70 -14.86 8.56
CA GLY A 66 13.06 -14.37 8.83
C GLY A 66 13.18 -12.90 9.20
N LEU A 67 12.10 -12.10 9.09
CA LEU A 67 12.11 -10.64 9.34
C LEU A 67 11.58 -10.26 10.73
N PHE A 68 11.15 -11.19 11.57
CA PHE A 68 10.55 -10.91 12.89
C PHE A 68 11.45 -10.08 13.83
N THR A 69 12.75 -10.04 13.60
CA THR A 69 13.69 -9.23 14.38
C THR A 69 13.77 -7.77 13.89
N ALA A 70 13.48 -7.53 12.62
CA ALA A 70 13.53 -6.21 12.00
C ALA A 70 12.13 -5.57 11.90
N GLU A 71 11.11 -6.40 11.63
CA GLU A 71 9.71 -6.01 11.56
C GLU A 71 8.92 -6.82 12.59
N VAL A 72 8.63 -6.23 13.76
CA VAL A 72 7.85 -6.88 14.82
C VAL A 72 6.42 -7.09 14.33
N PRO A 73 5.92 -8.34 14.28
CA PRO A 73 4.53 -8.59 13.88
C PRO A 73 3.54 -7.85 14.76
N HIS A 74 2.48 -7.35 14.16
CA HIS A 74 1.43 -6.67 14.90
C HIS A 74 0.60 -7.68 15.73
N PRO A 75 0.40 -7.44 17.05
CA PRO A 75 -0.15 -8.46 17.95
C PRO A 75 -1.65 -8.72 17.80
N SER A 76 -2.40 -7.80 17.18
CA SER A 76 -3.88 -7.79 17.21
C SER A 76 -4.53 -7.96 15.84
N LEU A 77 -3.79 -8.45 14.82
CA LEU A 77 -4.32 -8.61 13.47
C LEU A 77 -5.48 -9.62 13.43
N THR A 78 -6.41 -9.41 12.49
CA THR A 78 -7.45 -10.41 12.18
C THR A 78 -6.81 -11.72 11.70
N ARG A 79 -5.73 -11.61 10.90
CA ARG A 79 -4.95 -12.76 10.41
C ARG A 79 -3.50 -12.34 10.13
N LEU A 80 -2.55 -13.24 10.42
CA LEU A 80 -1.16 -13.09 10.06
C LEU A 80 -0.73 -14.30 9.20
N ASP A 81 -0.34 -14.04 7.96
CA ASP A 81 0.21 -15.02 7.05
C ASP A 81 1.75 -14.96 7.12
N VAL A 82 2.37 -16.01 7.62
CA VAL A 82 3.83 -16.13 7.66
C VAL A 82 4.29 -16.85 6.39
N VAL A 83 5.16 -16.19 5.63
CA VAL A 83 5.67 -16.66 4.33
C VAL A 83 7.17 -16.93 4.38
N SER A 84 7.71 -17.59 3.36
CA SER A 84 9.11 -18.02 3.30
C SER A 84 10.05 -16.95 2.74
N SER A 85 9.54 -15.99 1.96
CA SER A 85 10.35 -15.01 1.25
C SER A 85 9.62 -13.69 0.99
N MET A 86 10.38 -12.64 0.64
CA MET A 86 9.82 -11.34 0.19
C MET A 86 9.02 -11.48 -1.11
N HIS A 87 9.42 -12.36 -2.01
CA HIS A 87 8.67 -12.61 -3.25
C HIS A 87 7.30 -13.25 -2.96
N GLU A 88 7.27 -14.24 -2.07
CA GLU A 88 6.02 -14.86 -1.63
C GLU A 88 5.12 -13.85 -0.91
N ARG A 89 5.68 -12.99 -0.03
CA ARG A 89 4.94 -11.91 0.63
C ARG A 89 4.18 -11.06 -0.38
N LYS A 90 4.87 -10.52 -1.38
CA LYS A 90 4.26 -9.63 -2.39
C LYS A 90 3.23 -10.38 -3.24
N ALA A 91 3.49 -11.63 -3.61
CA ALA A 91 2.54 -12.45 -4.36
C ALA A 91 1.26 -12.74 -3.56
N VAL A 92 1.38 -13.09 -2.27
CA VAL A 92 0.23 -13.31 -1.37
C VAL A 92 -0.57 -12.03 -1.19
N MET A 93 0.09 -10.89 -0.89
CA MET A 93 -0.59 -9.59 -0.76
C MET A 93 -1.37 -9.25 -2.04
N ALA A 94 -0.75 -9.43 -3.19
CA ALA A 94 -1.39 -9.17 -4.49
C ALA A 94 -2.59 -10.09 -4.75
N SER A 95 -2.51 -11.37 -4.37
CA SER A 95 -3.58 -12.32 -4.58
C SER A 95 -4.82 -12.04 -3.72
N LEU A 96 -4.62 -11.52 -2.51
CA LEU A 96 -5.70 -11.22 -1.55
C LEU A 96 -6.42 -9.91 -1.81
N ALA A 97 -5.80 -8.99 -2.54
CA ALA A 97 -6.31 -7.63 -2.74
C ALA A 97 -7.12 -7.47 -4.02
N ASP A 98 -8.11 -6.60 -4.01
CA ASP A 98 -8.88 -6.15 -5.17
C ASP A 98 -8.31 -4.86 -5.79
N GLY A 99 -7.44 -4.16 -5.06
CA GLY A 99 -6.71 -2.97 -5.51
C GLY A 99 -5.57 -2.63 -4.57
N PHE A 100 -4.73 -1.68 -4.99
CA PHE A 100 -3.49 -1.33 -4.32
C PHE A 100 -3.43 0.16 -4.04
N ALA A 101 -2.99 0.52 -2.83
CA ALA A 101 -2.78 1.90 -2.42
C ALA A 101 -1.37 2.05 -1.82
N ALA A 102 -0.63 3.07 -2.26
CA ALA A 102 0.64 3.45 -1.66
C ALA A 102 0.48 4.77 -0.90
N LEU A 103 0.61 4.71 0.42
CA LEU A 103 0.82 5.85 1.31
C LEU A 103 2.30 6.24 1.33
N PRO A 104 2.68 7.40 1.89
CA PRO A 104 4.08 7.77 2.03
C PRO A 104 4.93 6.65 2.64
N GLY A 105 6.13 6.45 2.07
CA GLY A 105 7.02 5.38 2.49
C GLY A 105 8.38 5.45 1.80
N GLY A 106 9.24 4.52 2.15
CA GLY A 106 10.62 4.43 1.65
C GLY A 106 10.80 3.40 0.54
N LEU A 107 12.00 2.83 0.48
CA LEU A 107 12.41 1.89 -0.56
C LEU A 107 11.53 0.64 -0.63
N GLY A 108 11.09 0.09 0.52
CA GLY A 108 10.19 -1.06 0.56
C GLY A 108 8.84 -0.75 -0.08
N THR A 109 8.27 0.42 0.22
CA THR A 109 7.01 0.88 -0.38
C THR A 109 7.15 1.07 -1.89
N LEU A 110 8.28 1.62 -2.35
CA LEU A 110 8.56 1.78 -3.77
C LEU A 110 8.76 0.43 -4.48
N ASP A 111 9.46 -0.53 -3.85
CA ASP A 111 9.65 -1.89 -4.37
C ASP A 111 8.31 -2.59 -4.60
N GLU A 112 7.42 -2.56 -3.60
CA GLU A 112 6.08 -3.13 -3.70
C GLU A 112 5.24 -2.43 -4.79
N LEU A 113 5.27 -1.10 -4.84
CA LEU A 113 4.55 -0.30 -5.83
C LEU A 113 5.01 -0.61 -7.26
N PHE A 114 6.33 -0.59 -7.50
CA PHE A 114 6.88 -0.83 -8.84
C PHE A 114 6.66 -2.26 -9.30
N GLU A 115 6.69 -3.24 -8.42
CA GLU A 115 6.39 -4.62 -8.79
C GLU A 115 4.93 -4.76 -9.24
N ILE A 116 3.98 -4.21 -8.48
CA ILE A 116 2.56 -4.23 -8.85
C ILE A 116 2.29 -3.47 -10.16
N LEU A 117 2.93 -2.33 -10.37
CA LEU A 117 2.82 -1.58 -11.64
C LEU A 117 3.40 -2.39 -12.81
N THR A 118 4.53 -3.05 -12.60
CA THR A 118 5.14 -3.92 -13.61
C THR A 118 4.22 -5.09 -13.94
N TRP A 119 3.65 -5.75 -12.93
CA TRP A 119 2.70 -6.85 -13.16
C TRP A 119 1.45 -6.41 -13.91
N ARG A 120 0.95 -5.21 -13.62
CA ARG A 120 -0.16 -4.62 -14.38
C ARG A 120 0.24 -4.34 -15.83
N GLN A 121 1.43 -3.76 -16.06
CA GLN A 121 1.94 -3.45 -17.41
C GLN A 121 2.08 -4.71 -18.27
N ILE A 122 2.52 -5.83 -17.69
CA ILE A 122 2.68 -7.11 -18.42
C ILE A 122 1.41 -7.98 -18.42
N GLY A 123 0.29 -7.46 -17.89
CA GLY A 123 -1.03 -8.09 -17.98
C GLY A 123 -1.32 -9.18 -16.94
N LEU A 124 -0.53 -9.29 -15.86
CA LEU A 124 -0.79 -10.25 -14.78
C LEU A 124 -2.00 -9.86 -13.92
N HIS A 125 -2.39 -8.60 -13.90
CA HIS A 125 -3.63 -8.12 -13.30
C HIS A 125 -4.12 -6.82 -13.94
N ALA A 126 -5.42 -6.51 -13.73
CA ALA A 126 -6.03 -5.25 -14.16
C ALA A 126 -6.53 -4.40 -12.96
N LYS A 127 -6.15 -4.77 -11.73
CA LYS A 127 -6.61 -4.13 -10.50
C LYS A 127 -6.14 -2.67 -10.42
N PRO A 128 -6.93 -1.74 -9.82
CA PRO A 128 -6.52 -0.35 -9.67
C PRO A 128 -5.29 -0.21 -8.76
N VAL A 129 -4.42 0.75 -9.11
CA VAL A 129 -3.22 1.10 -8.33
C VAL A 129 -3.23 2.60 -8.09
N ALA A 130 -3.16 3.02 -6.82
CA ALA A 130 -3.25 4.42 -6.44
C ALA A 130 -2.07 4.88 -5.57
N LEU A 131 -1.64 6.12 -5.78
CA LEU A 131 -0.84 6.90 -4.84
C LEU A 131 -1.78 7.74 -3.98
N VAL A 132 -1.78 7.52 -2.68
CA VAL A 132 -2.49 8.39 -1.73
C VAL A 132 -1.61 9.60 -1.46
N ASP A 133 -2.04 10.75 -1.95
CA ASP A 133 -1.21 11.96 -1.92
C ASP A 133 -1.36 12.72 -0.62
N VAL A 134 -0.32 12.69 0.15
CA VAL A 134 -0.23 13.40 1.44
C VAL A 134 0.82 14.50 1.32
N GLY A 135 0.37 15.75 1.26
CA GLY A 135 1.27 16.89 1.21
C GLY A 135 2.22 16.90 0.01
N SER A 136 1.77 16.45 -1.15
CA SER A 136 2.58 16.37 -2.38
C SER A 136 3.80 15.43 -2.28
N PHE A 137 3.78 14.48 -1.35
CA PHE A 137 4.87 13.54 -1.14
C PHE A 137 5.28 12.80 -2.42
N TRP A 138 4.31 12.51 -3.29
CA TRP A 138 4.54 11.73 -4.50
C TRP A 138 4.95 12.56 -5.73
N ASP A 139 5.06 13.90 -5.64
CA ASP A 139 5.44 14.75 -6.77
C ASP A 139 6.79 14.34 -7.43
N PRO A 140 7.86 14.02 -6.66
CA PRO A 140 9.12 13.57 -7.28
C PRO A 140 8.97 12.26 -8.05
N LEU A 141 8.16 11.31 -7.54
CA LEU A 141 7.91 10.03 -8.21
C LEU A 141 7.10 10.24 -9.51
N VAL A 142 6.08 11.08 -9.45
CA VAL A 142 5.25 11.42 -10.62
C VAL A 142 6.12 12.06 -11.70
N THR A 143 6.97 13.03 -11.32
CA THR A 143 7.93 13.68 -12.23
C THR A 143 8.89 12.68 -12.87
N LEU A 144 9.42 11.74 -12.09
CA LEU A 144 10.28 10.67 -12.61
C LEU A 144 9.55 9.82 -13.64
N LEU A 145 8.34 9.36 -13.33
CA LEU A 145 7.55 8.52 -14.23
C LEU A 145 7.16 9.26 -15.53
N ASP A 146 6.84 10.54 -15.43
CA ASP A 146 6.56 11.38 -16.59
C ASP A 146 7.81 11.54 -17.48
N GLY A 147 8.98 11.72 -16.87
CA GLY A 147 10.26 11.75 -17.57
C GLY A 147 10.59 10.43 -18.28
N LEU A 148 10.37 9.29 -17.62
CA LEU A 148 10.54 7.96 -18.22
C LEU A 148 9.56 7.72 -19.38
N THR A 149 8.36 8.26 -19.26
CA THR A 149 7.35 8.18 -20.36
C THR A 149 7.78 9.04 -21.55
N ALA A 150 8.24 10.25 -21.31
CA ALA A 150 8.76 11.13 -22.36
C ALA A 150 10.00 10.55 -23.06
N ALA A 151 10.84 9.83 -22.31
CA ALA A 151 12.02 9.13 -22.85
C ALA A 151 11.66 7.79 -23.57
N GLY A 152 10.39 7.34 -23.53
CA GLY A 152 9.93 6.12 -24.20
C GLY A 152 10.18 4.82 -23.44
N PHE A 153 10.64 4.86 -22.16
CA PHE A 153 10.84 3.66 -21.35
C PHE A 153 9.57 3.18 -20.66
N VAL A 154 8.62 4.07 -20.39
CA VAL A 154 7.31 3.74 -19.82
C VAL A 154 6.23 4.12 -20.84
N SER A 155 5.31 3.21 -21.15
CA SER A 155 4.21 3.52 -22.07
C SER A 155 3.21 4.47 -21.41
N ALA A 156 2.52 5.30 -22.20
CA ALA A 156 1.46 6.18 -21.69
C ALA A 156 0.35 5.39 -20.99
N GLY A 157 0.03 4.18 -21.45
CA GLY A 157 -0.94 3.29 -20.80
C GLY A 157 -0.47 2.81 -19.43
N ALA A 158 0.80 2.41 -19.30
CA ALA A 158 1.38 2.01 -18.00
C ALA A 158 1.41 3.20 -17.03
N ARG A 159 1.85 4.39 -17.50
CA ARG A 159 1.83 5.62 -16.67
C ARG A 159 0.39 5.99 -16.23
N GLY A 160 -0.57 5.91 -17.14
CA GLY A 160 -1.98 6.20 -16.86
C GLY A 160 -2.67 5.18 -15.96
N SER A 161 -2.06 4.01 -15.73
CA SER A 161 -2.58 2.99 -14.82
C SER A 161 -2.34 3.30 -13.33
N LEU A 162 -1.45 4.23 -13.02
CA LEU A 162 -1.20 4.74 -11.68
C LEU A 162 -2.02 6.01 -11.44
N THR A 163 -3.02 5.91 -10.58
CA THR A 163 -3.91 7.01 -10.25
C THR A 163 -3.44 7.72 -8.98
N ARG A 164 -3.44 9.05 -8.97
CA ARG A 164 -3.21 9.84 -7.76
C ARG A 164 -4.57 10.14 -7.12
N VAL A 165 -4.72 9.84 -5.83
CA VAL A 165 -5.92 10.09 -5.03
C VAL A 165 -5.58 10.92 -3.81
N ARG A 166 -6.50 11.75 -3.36
CA ARG A 166 -6.31 12.64 -2.22
C ARG A 166 -6.62 11.97 -0.87
N ASP A 167 -7.52 11.00 -0.90
CA ASP A 167 -8.07 10.39 0.31
C ASP A 167 -8.63 8.98 0.03
N ALA A 168 -9.12 8.34 1.08
CA ALA A 168 -9.71 7.02 1.00
C ALA A 168 -11.01 7.00 0.17
N ASP A 169 -11.78 8.09 0.15
CA ASP A 169 -13.05 8.14 -0.61
C ASP A 169 -12.79 8.10 -2.12
N GLU A 170 -11.74 8.80 -2.59
CA GLU A 170 -11.32 8.71 -3.99
C GLU A 170 -10.79 7.31 -4.32
N PHE A 171 -10.02 6.70 -3.42
CA PHE A 171 -9.54 5.32 -3.61
C PHE A 171 -10.70 4.31 -3.64
N LEU A 172 -11.68 4.43 -2.75
CA LEU A 172 -12.85 3.55 -2.71
C LEU A 172 -13.69 3.62 -4.01
N ARG A 173 -13.70 4.78 -4.69
CA ARG A 173 -14.34 4.90 -6.01
C ARG A 173 -13.59 4.13 -7.10
N LEU A 174 -12.28 3.95 -6.98
CA LEU A 174 -11.49 3.16 -7.93
C LEU A 174 -11.67 1.65 -7.74
N LEU A 175 -12.07 1.21 -6.52
CA LEU A 175 -12.29 -0.21 -6.21
C LEU A 175 -13.64 -0.73 -6.72
N ARG A 176 -14.57 0.14 -7.06
CA ARG A 176 -15.95 -0.18 -7.51
C ARG A 176 -16.02 -0.27 -9.02
#